data_5f577cb1460f6e26e21b33eef3eac374
#
_entry.id   5f577cb1460f6e26e21b33eef3eac374
#
_cell.length_a   1.000
_cell.length_b   1.000
_cell.length_c   1.000
_cell.angle_alpha   90.00
_cell.angle_beta   90.00
_cell.angle_gamma   90.00
#
_symmetry.space_group_name_H-M   'P 1'
#
loop_
_entity.id
_entity.type
_entity.pdbx_description
1 polymer ?
#
loop_
_entity_poly.entity_id
_entity_poly.type
_entity_poly.pdbx_seq_one_letter_code
_entity_poly.pdbx_strand_id
1 'polypeptide(L)'
;MSDDTHETAPTQFVQVGDVRFAYRRFGRRGGVPLLFLNYFAANMDDWDPKVTNGFAAEHEVILFDNAGVGGSTGETPSTVAAMTNYCVDFCRALELKTLDIVGFSLGGMIAQQLAFEHADMVRRAILLGTGPRGGEGMTFTEPASPASATVRCCACPTTPLPRPSTNALSMPSPRELFSDQG
;
A
#
# COMPACT_ATOMS: atom_id res chain seq x y z
N MET A 1 3.61 24.63 -10.23
CA MET A 1 4.11 23.35 -9.69
C MET A 1 4.46 23.64 -8.26
N SER A 2 3.95 22.87 -7.31
CA SER A 2 4.36 23.00 -5.91
C SER A 2 5.76 22.40 -5.78
N ASP A 3 6.71 23.15 -5.26
CA ASP A 3 8.08 22.67 -4.98
C ASP A 3 8.13 21.95 -3.62
N ASP A 4 6.98 21.57 -3.08
CA ASP A 4 6.86 20.89 -1.81
C ASP A 4 7.51 19.51 -1.86
N THR A 5 8.20 19.18 -0.79
CA THR A 5 8.85 17.90 -0.53
C THR A 5 8.11 17.17 0.60
N HIS A 6 8.51 15.96 0.93
CA HIS A 6 7.99 15.22 2.08
C HIS A 6 8.02 16.09 3.36
N GLU A 7 9.13 16.78 3.59
CA GLU A 7 9.38 17.57 4.80
C GLU A 7 8.65 18.92 4.81
N THR A 8 8.41 19.49 3.63
CA THR A 8 7.84 20.85 3.51
C THR A 8 6.36 20.88 3.16
N ALA A 9 5.84 19.77 2.64
CA ALA A 9 4.42 19.67 2.28
C ALA A 9 3.53 19.87 3.52
N PRO A 10 2.54 20.78 3.46
CA PRO A 10 1.64 21.00 4.59
C PRO A 10 0.78 19.76 4.87
N THR A 11 0.63 19.42 6.14
CA THR A 11 -0.35 18.41 6.55
C THR A 11 -1.76 18.97 6.34
N GLN A 12 -2.53 18.23 5.58
CA GLN A 12 -3.92 18.50 5.25
C GLN A 12 -4.83 17.48 5.95
N PHE A 13 -6.12 17.78 6.00
CA PHE A 13 -7.09 16.91 6.63
C PHE A 13 -8.31 16.74 5.74
N VAL A 14 -8.88 15.52 5.74
CA VAL A 14 -10.13 15.21 5.08
C VAL A 14 -11.05 14.44 6.03
N GLN A 15 -12.33 14.79 6.06
CA GLN A 15 -13.32 14.14 6.91
C GLN A 15 -13.96 12.98 6.13
N VAL A 16 -14.00 11.79 6.76
CA VAL A 16 -14.64 10.58 6.23
C VAL A 16 -15.47 9.95 7.35
N GLY A 17 -16.78 10.12 7.31
CA GLY A 17 -17.63 9.75 8.43
C GLY A 17 -17.18 10.47 9.71
N ASP A 18 -16.93 9.69 10.77
CA ASP A 18 -16.47 10.23 12.06
C ASP A 18 -14.94 10.35 12.17
N VAL A 19 -14.20 9.91 11.15
CA VAL A 19 -12.72 9.95 11.12
C VAL A 19 -12.24 11.14 10.29
N ARG A 20 -11.32 11.91 10.85
CA ARG A 20 -10.57 12.94 10.16
C ARG A 20 -9.20 12.40 9.84
N PHE A 21 -8.89 12.16 8.56
CA PHE A 21 -7.61 11.67 8.09
C PHE A 21 -6.62 12.80 7.88
N ALA A 22 -5.41 12.66 8.42
CA ALA A 22 -4.25 13.50 8.13
C ALA A 22 -3.51 12.95 6.91
N TYR A 23 -3.12 13.83 5.98
CA TYR A 23 -2.36 13.44 4.80
C TYR A 23 -1.47 14.58 4.29
N ARG A 24 -0.47 14.23 3.47
CA ARG A 24 0.32 15.16 2.66
C ARG A 24 0.21 14.80 1.20
N ARG A 25 0.23 15.82 0.35
CA ARG A 25 0.11 15.67 -1.09
C ARG A 25 1.09 16.62 -1.78
N PHE A 26 2.10 16.07 -2.47
CA PHE A 26 3.19 16.83 -3.04
C PHE A 26 3.73 16.17 -4.32
N GLY A 27 4.72 16.81 -4.97
CA GLY A 27 5.34 16.33 -6.19
C GLY A 27 4.60 16.74 -7.47
N ARG A 28 4.89 16.03 -8.56
CA ARG A 28 4.43 16.38 -9.91
C ARG A 28 2.97 15.99 -10.12
N ARG A 29 2.12 16.99 -10.25
CA ARG A 29 0.69 16.82 -10.47
C ARG A 29 0.33 16.57 -11.95
N GLY A 30 -0.86 16.03 -12.19
CA GLY A 30 -1.45 15.85 -13.52
C GLY A 30 -1.32 14.44 -14.09
N GLY A 31 -0.70 13.52 -13.36
CA GLY A 31 -0.68 12.09 -13.65
C GLY A 31 -1.56 11.29 -12.68
N VAL A 32 -1.46 9.96 -12.74
CA VAL A 32 -2.05 9.08 -11.74
C VAL A 32 -1.25 9.21 -10.45
N PRO A 33 -1.90 9.57 -9.32
CA PRO A 33 -1.21 9.75 -8.05
C PRO A 33 -0.69 8.42 -7.48
N LEU A 34 0.36 8.51 -6.69
CA LEU A 34 1.00 7.40 -6.00
C LEU A 34 0.69 7.49 -4.52
N LEU A 35 -0.11 6.55 -4.02
CA LEU A 35 -0.52 6.45 -2.62
C LEU A 35 0.42 5.52 -1.87
N PHE A 36 0.94 5.98 -0.73
CA PHE A 36 1.78 5.19 0.16
C PHE A 36 0.98 4.65 1.34
N LEU A 37 1.00 3.34 1.53
CA LEU A 37 0.32 2.62 2.60
C LEU A 37 1.35 2.12 3.62
N ASN A 38 1.23 2.63 4.85
CA ASN A 38 2.20 2.45 5.92
C ASN A 38 2.21 1.02 6.48
N TYR A 39 3.32 0.63 7.09
CA TYR A 39 3.44 -0.58 7.89
C TYR A 39 2.72 -0.43 9.26
N PHE A 40 2.70 -1.50 10.04
CA PHE A 40 2.01 -1.54 11.33
C PHE A 40 2.53 -0.44 12.29
N ALA A 41 1.60 0.32 12.87
CA ALA A 41 1.85 1.43 13.80
C ALA A 41 2.68 2.60 13.25
N ALA A 42 2.98 2.62 11.94
CA ALA A 42 3.68 3.72 11.30
C ALA A 42 2.74 4.83 10.85
N ASN A 43 3.21 6.04 10.94
CA ASN A 43 2.58 7.24 10.38
C ASN A 43 3.26 7.69 9.07
N MET A 44 2.78 8.76 8.45
CA MET A 44 3.32 9.26 7.18
C MET A 44 4.76 9.80 7.27
N ASP A 45 5.25 10.15 8.47
CA ASP A 45 6.61 10.64 8.69
C ASP A 45 7.65 9.52 8.81
N ASP A 46 7.20 8.24 8.90
CA ASP A 46 8.09 7.09 8.98
C ASP A 46 8.63 6.63 7.61
N TRP A 47 8.16 7.20 6.51
CA TRP A 47 8.73 6.98 5.20
C TRP A 47 10.04 7.76 5.04
N ASP A 48 11.07 7.12 4.48
CA ASP A 48 12.32 7.82 4.13
C ASP A 48 12.05 8.91 3.07
N PRO A 49 12.33 10.20 3.37
CA PRO A 49 12.13 11.29 2.42
C PRO A 49 12.88 11.10 1.11
N LYS A 50 14.02 10.39 1.09
CA LYS A 50 14.73 10.08 -0.16
C LYS A 50 13.88 9.23 -1.10
N VAL A 51 13.09 8.31 -0.54
CA VAL A 51 12.21 7.44 -1.33
C VAL A 51 11.02 8.25 -1.84
N THR A 52 10.31 8.93 -0.96
CA THR A 52 9.10 9.67 -1.32
C THR A 52 9.38 10.86 -2.22
N ASN A 53 10.46 11.62 -1.96
CA ASN A 53 10.89 12.72 -2.82
C ASN A 53 11.43 12.22 -4.18
N GLY A 54 12.06 11.04 -4.20
CA GLY A 54 12.47 10.40 -5.44
C GLY A 54 11.28 10.10 -6.36
N PHE A 55 10.18 9.59 -5.81
CA PHE A 55 8.95 9.40 -6.56
C PHE A 55 8.26 10.73 -6.91
N ALA A 56 8.32 11.72 -6.02
CA ALA A 56 7.67 13.01 -6.22
C ALA A 56 8.24 13.81 -7.41
N ALA A 57 9.45 13.52 -7.85
CA ALA A 57 10.04 14.12 -9.04
C ALA A 57 9.23 13.84 -10.32
N GLU A 58 8.59 12.65 -10.40
CA GLU A 58 7.85 12.22 -11.58
C GLU A 58 6.35 11.97 -11.32
N HIS A 59 5.96 11.83 -10.05
CA HIS A 59 4.60 11.50 -9.64
C HIS A 59 4.04 12.48 -8.61
N GLU A 60 2.74 12.58 -8.56
CA GLU A 60 2.06 13.12 -7.39
C GLU A 60 2.05 12.06 -6.29
N VAL A 61 2.67 12.36 -5.15
CA VAL A 61 2.76 11.49 -3.98
C VAL A 61 1.71 11.88 -2.95
N ILE A 62 1.03 10.88 -2.41
CA ILE A 62 0.08 11.02 -1.31
C ILE A 62 0.55 10.12 -0.17
N LEU A 63 0.86 10.72 0.96
CA LEU A 63 1.10 10.03 2.23
C LEU A 63 -0.09 10.28 3.14
N PHE A 64 -0.56 9.27 3.88
CA PHE A 64 -1.63 9.47 4.85
C PHE A 64 -1.44 8.60 6.09
N ASP A 65 -2.02 9.06 7.18
CA ASP A 65 -2.08 8.32 8.43
C ASP A 65 -3.36 7.47 8.46
N ASN A 66 -3.23 6.20 8.78
CA ASN A 66 -4.40 5.32 9.00
C ASN A 66 -5.27 5.86 10.16
N ALA A 67 -6.53 5.44 10.23
CA ALA A 67 -7.41 5.77 11.34
C ALA A 67 -6.77 5.39 12.68
N GLY A 68 -6.80 6.31 13.65
CA GLY A 68 -6.20 6.13 14.98
C GLY A 68 -4.68 6.18 15.02
N VAL A 69 -4.01 6.66 13.95
CA VAL A 69 -2.54 6.76 13.85
C VAL A 69 -2.16 8.21 13.54
N GLY A 70 -1.01 8.66 14.06
CA GLY A 70 -0.42 9.96 13.76
C GLY A 70 -1.37 11.12 13.97
N GLY A 71 -1.64 11.89 12.92
CA GLY A 71 -2.56 13.03 12.94
C GLY A 71 -4.03 12.69 12.66
N SER A 72 -4.33 11.41 12.32
CA SER A 72 -5.69 10.95 12.07
C SER A 72 -6.44 10.63 13.36
N THR A 73 -7.74 10.94 13.38
CA THR A 73 -8.64 10.61 14.51
C THR A 73 -9.22 9.19 14.36
N GLY A 74 -10.08 8.80 15.31
CA GLY A 74 -10.73 7.49 15.33
C GLY A 74 -9.90 6.41 16.02
N GLU A 75 -10.25 5.16 15.77
CA GLU A 75 -9.56 3.98 16.30
C GLU A 75 -9.00 3.14 15.15
N THR A 76 -7.83 2.54 15.38
CA THR A 76 -7.22 1.64 14.39
C THR A 76 -8.06 0.37 14.26
N PRO A 77 -8.57 0.04 13.06
CA PRO A 77 -9.32 -1.18 12.86
C PRO A 77 -8.50 -2.44 13.13
N SER A 78 -9.16 -3.49 13.62
CA SER A 78 -8.51 -4.77 13.93
C SER A 78 -8.33 -5.69 12.71
N THR A 79 -8.86 -5.33 11.54
CA THR A 79 -8.81 -6.17 10.34
C THR A 79 -8.30 -5.40 9.13
N VAL A 80 -7.58 -6.11 8.24
CA VAL A 80 -7.12 -5.54 6.96
C VAL A 80 -8.30 -5.07 6.10
N ALA A 81 -9.42 -5.81 6.10
CA ALA A 81 -10.62 -5.43 5.37
C ALA A 81 -11.19 -4.08 5.81
N ALA A 82 -11.29 -3.83 7.13
CA ALA A 82 -11.76 -2.56 7.64
C ALA A 82 -10.78 -1.40 7.34
N MET A 83 -9.46 -1.68 7.41
CA MET A 83 -8.43 -0.70 7.01
C MET A 83 -8.52 -0.38 5.51
N THR A 84 -8.79 -1.39 4.66
CA THR A 84 -8.99 -1.21 3.22
C THR A 84 -10.21 -0.34 2.94
N ASN A 85 -11.33 -0.55 3.64
CA ASN A 85 -12.52 0.28 3.50
C ASN A 85 -12.24 1.74 3.84
N TYR A 86 -11.52 2.02 4.92
CA TYR A 86 -11.09 3.38 5.25
C TYR A 86 -10.18 3.98 4.18
N CYS A 87 -9.25 3.20 3.62
CA CYS A 87 -8.41 3.65 2.51
C CYS A 87 -9.24 4.02 1.27
N VAL A 88 -10.23 3.19 0.92
CA VAL A 88 -11.16 3.47 -0.20
C VAL A 88 -11.95 4.74 0.04
N ASP A 89 -12.51 4.90 1.23
CA ASP A 89 -13.31 6.08 1.56
C ASP A 89 -12.46 7.35 1.63
N PHE A 90 -11.22 7.26 2.11
CA PHE A 90 -10.23 8.33 2.02
C PHE A 90 -9.95 8.71 0.55
N CYS A 91 -9.70 7.74 -0.31
CA CYS A 91 -9.46 7.99 -1.75
C CYS A 91 -10.68 8.66 -2.41
N ARG A 92 -11.89 8.19 -2.09
CA ARG A 92 -13.15 8.78 -2.60
C ARG A 92 -13.34 10.21 -2.13
N ALA A 93 -13.04 10.50 -0.86
CA ALA A 93 -13.14 11.85 -0.30
C ALA A 93 -12.16 12.83 -0.95
N LEU A 94 -11.03 12.34 -1.47
CA LEU A 94 -10.08 13.11 -2.29
C LEU A 94 -10.37 13.05 -3.80
N GLU A 95 -11.50 12.46 -4.20
CA GLU A 95 -11.91 12.29 -5.61
C GLU A 95 -10.91 11.52 -6.48
N LEU A 96 -10.13 10.63 -5.85
CA LEU A 96 -9.15 9.79 -6.55
C LEU A 96 -9.87 8.62 -7.22
N LYS A 97 -9.95 8.66 -8.54
CA LYS A 97 -10.62 7.60 -9.34
C LYS A 97 -9.69 6.45 -9.67
N THR A 98 -8.42 6.74 -9.89
CA THR A 98 -7.39 5.76 -10.24
C THR A 98 -6.09 6.16 -9.56
N LEU A 99 -5.37 5.21 -9.01
CA LEU A 99 -4.11 5.44 -8.29
C LEU A 99 -3.11 4.30 -8.51
N ASP A 100 -1.85 4.60 -8.33
CA ASP A 100 -0.79 3.63 -8.10
C ASP A 100 -0.56 3.53 -6.59
N ILE A 101 -0.09 2.38 -6.10
CA ILE A 101 0.09 2.14 -4.66
C ILE A 101 1.51 1.67 -4.37
N VAL A 102 2.08 2.17 -3.29
CA VAL A 102 3.25 1.58 -2.62
C VAL A 102 2.78 1.09 -1.24
N GLY A 103 2.79 -0.22 -1.03
CA GLY A 103 2.38 -0.81 0.24
C GLY A 103 3.53 -1.52 0.93
N PHE A 104 3.84 -1.13 2.18
CA PHE A 104 4.89 -1.76 2.97
C PHE A 104 4.31 -2.58 4.13
N SER A 105 4.71 -3.85 4.25
CA SER A 105 4.27 -4.77 5.30
C SER A 105 2.73 -4.84 5.38
N LEU A 106 2.11 -4.35 6.46
CA LEU A 106 0.65 -4.24 6.61
C LEU A 106 0.02 -3.44 5.47
N GLY A 107 0.64 -2.34 5.06
CA GLY A 107 0.20 -1.54 3.91
C GLY A 107 0.20 -2.34 2.60
N GLY A 108 1.09 -3.32 2.47
CA GLY A 108 1.10 -4.26 1.35
C GLY A 108 -0.09 -5.23 1.37
N MET A 109 -0.56 -5.64 2.56
CA MET A 109 -1.79 -6.45 2.68
C MET A 109 -3.03 -5.63 2.31
N ILE A 110 -3.10 -4.37 2.76
CA ILE A 110 -4.17 -3.44 2.38
C ILE A 110 -4.15 -3.20 0.86
N ALA A 111 -2.97 -2.98 0.26
CA ALA A 111 -2.80 -2.79 -1.18
C ALA A 111 -3.31 -3.99 -2.00
N GLN A 112 -3.00 -5.21 -1.56
CA GLN A 112 -3.48 -6.44 -2.22
C GLN A 112 -5.00 -6.57 -2.13
N GLN A 113 -5.59 -6.34 -0.96
CA GLN A 113 -7.04 -6.40 -0.79
C GLN A 113 -7.74 -5.31 -1.60
N LEU A 114 -7.21 -4.09 -1.61
CA LEU A 114 -7.73 -2.98 -2.42
C LEU A 114 -7.66 -3.30 -3.92
N ALA A 115 -6.54 -3.85 -4.40
CA ALA A 115 -6.40 -4.25 -5.79
C ALA A 115 -7.35 -5.40 -6.20
N PHE A 116 -7.73 -6.26 -5.25
CA PHE A 116 -8.67 -7.34 -5.48
C PHE A 116 -10.15 -6.87 -5.46
N GLU A 117 -10.53 -6.08 -4.47
CA GLU A 117 -11.92 -5.65 -4.26
C GLU A 117 -12.29 -4.41 -5.09
N HIS A 118 -11.32 -3.55 -5.42
CA HIS A 118 -11.47 -2.29 -6.13
C HIS A 118 -10.48 -2.17 -7.29
N ALA A 119 -10.45 -3.20 -8.15
CA ALA A 119 -9.51 -3.29 -9.27
C ALA A 119 -9.62 -2.12 -10.27
N ASP A 120 -10.75 -1.45 -10.31
CA ASP A 120 -11.00 -0.25 -11.10
C ASP A 120 -10.24 0.99 -10.57
N MET A 121 -9.93 1.01 -9.28
CA MET A 121 -9.17 2.08 -8.64
C MET A 121 -7.66 1.88 -8.73
N VAL A 122 -7.17 0.64 -8.79
CA VAL A 122 -5.73 0.34 -8.68
C VAL A 122 -5.14 0.05 -10.05
N ARG A 123 -4.31 0.96 -10.56
CA ARG A 123 -3.60 0.76 -11.82
C ARG A 123 -2.36 -0.13 -11.66
N ARG A 124 -1.56 0.11 -10.62
CA ARG A 124 -0.33 -0.61 -10.31
C ARG A 124 -0.11 -0.65 -8.79
N ALA A 125 0.56 -1.70 -8.31
CA ALA A 125 0.97 -1.80 -6.92
C ALA A 125 2.44 -2.23 -6.81
N ILE A 126 3.17 -1.56 -5.93
CA ILE A 126 4.51 -1.93 -5.49
C ILE A 126 4.35 -2.48 -4.07
N LEU A 127 4.71 -3.74 -3.87
CA LEU A 127 4.58 -4.44 -2.60
C LEU A 127 5.96 -4.66 -1.98
N LEU A 128 6.16 -4.12 -0.78
CA LEU A 128 7.44 -4.13 -0.07
C LEU A 128 7.29 -4.89 1.26
N GLY A 129 8.15 -5.88 1.50
CA GLY A 129 8.22 -6.58 2.79
C GLY A 129 6.90 -7.16 3.28
N THR A 130 6.07 -7.68 2.38
CA THR A 130 4.73 -8.20 2.66
C THR A 130 4.53 -9.57 2.03
N GLY A 131 3.42 -10.24 2.35
CA GLY A 131 3.06 -11.52 1.77
C GLY A 131 1.55 -11.62 1.53
N PRO A 132 1.08 -12.68 0.85
CA PRO A 132 -0.33 -12.91 0.60
C PRO A 132 -1.05 -13.29 1.90
N ARG A 133 -2.32 -12.93 2.01
CA ARG A 133 -3.18 -13.34 3.13
C ARG A 133 -3.26 -14.89 3.17
N GLY A 134 -3.02 -15.46 4.36
CA GLY A 134 -3.00 -16.92 4.54
C GLY A 134 -1.84 -17.63 3.86
N GLY A 135 -0.84 -16.90 3.36
CA GLY A 135 0.36 -17.45 2.77
C GLY A 135 1.21 -18.21 3.79
N GLU A 136 1.97 -19.19 3.31
CA GLU A 136 2.92 -19.94 4.13
C GLU A 136 3.92 -18.97 4.80
N GLY A 137 4.16 -19.13 6.11
CA GLY A 137 5.03 -18.25 6.88
C GLY A 137 4.37 -16.94 7.36
N MET A 138 3.10 -16.69 7.04
CA MET A 138 2.35 -15.52 7.52
C MET A 138 1.68 -15.72 8.88
N THR A 139 1.85 -16.86 9.52
CA THR A 139 1.38 -17.13 10.88
C THR A 139 2.41 -16.65 11.90
N PHE A 140 2.03 -15.69 12.73
CA PHE A 140 2.91 -15.09 13.77
C PHE A 140 3.22 -16.01 14.95
N THR A 141 2.97 -17.32 14.87
CA THR A 141 3.11 -18.27 15.97
C THR A 141 4.42 -19.05 15.98
N GLU A 142 5.24 -18.94 14.91
CA GLU A 142 6.58 -19.54 14.87
C GLU A 142 7.61 -18.48 14.44
N PRO A 143 8.83 -18.48 15.02
CA PRO A 143 9.90 -17.61 14.56
C PRO A 143 10.19 -17.96 13.10
N ALA A 144 10.03 -16.98 12.22
CA ALA A 144 10.24 -17.16 10.79
C ALA A 144 11.62 -17.77 10.51
N SER A 145 11.63 -18.94 9.88
CA SER A 145 12.86 -19.50 9.36
C SER A 145 13.44 -18.56 8.28
N PRO A 146 14.72 -18.20 8.33
CA PRO A 146 15.32 -17.28 7.36
C PRO A 146 15.30 -17.75 5.91
N ALA A 147 14.80 -18.94 5.63
CA ALA A 147 14.76 -19.54 4.30
C ALA A 147 13.52 -19.18 3.45
N SER A 148 12.45 -18.56 4.02
CA SER A 148 11.21 -18.32 3.27
C SER A 148 10.99 -16.90 2.79
N ALA A 149 11.90 -15.97 3.06
CA ALA A 149 11.76 -14.57 2.63
C ALA A 149 12.42 -14.34 1.27
N THR A 150 11.89 -14.93 0.21
CA THR A 150 12.27 -14.50 -1.15
C THR A 150 11.40 -13.34 -1.58
N VAL A 151 11.62 -12.16 -0.99
CA VAL A 151 11.10 -10.90 -1.51
C VAL A 151 11.90 -10.54 -2.75
N ARG A 152 11.28 -10.61 -3.92
CA ARG A 152 11.89 -10.09 -5.14
C ARG A 152 11.79 -8.56 -5.12
N CYS A 153 12.89 -7.91 -4.81
CA CYS A 153 13.04 -6.47 -5.02
C CYS A 153 13.07 -6.18 -6.53
N CYS A 154 12.14 -5.39 -7.04
CA CYS A 154 12.09 -4.97 -8.45
C CYS A 154 13.21 -3.99 -8.85
N ALA A 155 14.29 -3.86 -8.10
CA ALA A 155 15.38 -2.92 -8.33
C ALA A 155 16.71 -3.61 -8.64
N CYS A 156 16.72 -4.74 -9.36
CA CYS A 156 17.98 -5.30 -9.88
C CYS A 156 17.88 -5.48 -11.39
N PRO A 157 18.55 -4.64 -12.20
CA PRO A 157 18.71 -4.88 -13.60
C PRO A 157 19.78 -5.96 -13.81
N THR A 158 19.52 -6.85 -14.78
CA THR A 158 20.49 -7.75 -15.42
C THR A 158 20.82 -9.09 -14.73
N THR A 159 19.81 -9.98 -14.61
CA THR A 159 20.09 -11.40 -14.89
C THR A 159 18.84 -12.02 -15.52
N PRO A 160 18.90 -12.64 -16.70
CA PRO A 160 17.75 -13.30 -17.29
C PRO A 160 17.36 -14.49 -16.41
N LEU A 161 16.10 -14.53 -16.01
CA LEU A 161 15.54 -15.66 -15.28
C LEU A 161 15.52 -16.90 -16.16
N PRO A 162 15.86 -18.10 -15.65
CA PRO A 162 15.59 -19.34 -16.34
C PRO A 162 14.07 -19.43 -16.58
N ARG A 163 13.69 -19.78 -17.81
CA ARG A 163 12.28 -20.01 -18.15
C ARG A 163 11.74 -21.13 -17.28
N PRO A 164 10.55 -20.96 -16.67
CA PRO A 164 9.92 -22.06 -15.96
C PRO A 164 9.66 -23.21 -16.96
N SER A 165 10.00 -24.43 -16.57
CA SER A 165 9.60 -25.63 -17.28
C SER A 165 8.08 -25.69 -17.36
N THR A 166 7.54 -26.18 -18.46
CA THR A 166 6.12 -26.18 -18.84
C THR A 166 5.22 -27.11 -18.02
N ASN A 167 5.49 -27.31 -16.74
CA ASN A 167 4.54 -27.88 -15.77
C ASN A 167 4.01 -26.75 -14.86
N ALA A 168 3.24 -25.86 -15.47
CA ALA A 168 2.45 -24.89 -14.72
C ALA A 168 1.29 -25.64 -14.07
N LEU A 169 1.39 -25.89 -12.77
CA LEU A 169 0.23 -26.02 -11.91
C LEU A 169 -0.61 -24.75 -12.12
N SER A 170 -1.84 -24.90 -12.59
CA SER A 170 -2.78 -23.82 -12.76
C SER A 170 -2.90 -23.09 -11.43
N MET A 171 -2.48 -21.82 -11.38
CA MET A 171 -2.73 -20.98 -10.22
C MET A 171 -4.25 -20.88 -10.03
N PRO A 172 -4.76 -21.08 -8.81
CA PRO A 172 -6.17 -20.84 -8.53
C PRO A 172 -6.52 -19.40 -8.86
N SER A 173 -7.74 -19.18 -9.33
CA SER A 173 -8.21 -17.84 -9.66
C SER A 173 -8.16 -16.94 -8.42
N PRO A 174 -8.03 -15.62 -8.56
CA PRO A 174 -8.05 -14.71 -7.42
C PRO A 174 -9.26 -14.88 -6.49
N ARG A 175 -10.40 -15.36 -7.01
CA ARG A 175 -11.59 -15.68 -6.22
C ARG A 175 -11.39 -16.89 -5.30
N GLU A 176 -10.60 -17.88 -5.70
CA GLU A 176 -10.35 -19.09 -4.91
C GLU A 176 -9.35 -18.84 -3.77
N LEU A 177 -8.42 -17.86 -3.94
CA LEU A 177 -7.46 -17.47 -2.91
C LEU A 177 -8.09 -16.75 -1.71
N PHE A 178 -9.32 -16.22 -1.85
CA PHE A 178 -9.95 -15.39 -0.82
C PHE A 178 -11.33 -15.87 -0.37
N SER A 179 -11.82 -17.04 -0.89
CA SER A 179 -13.21 -17.48 -0.69
C SER A 179 -13.46 -18.32 0.57
N ASP A 180 -12.44 -18.73 1.33
CA ASP A 180 -12.64 -19.62 2.48
C ASP A 180 -12.10 -19.01 3.77
N GLN A 181 -12.91 -18.20 4.43
CA GLN A 181 -12.97 -18.00 5.88
C GLN A 181 -14.31 -17.27 6.18
N GLY A 182 -15.43 -18.06 6.21
CA GLY A 182 -16.68 -17.64 6.86
C GLY A 182 -16.55 -17.68 8.35
#